data_776d19066e3fb2218d1184f119c2c7d9
#
_entry.id   776d19066e3fb2218d1184f119c2c7d9
#
_cell.length_a   1.000
_cell.length_b   1.000
_cell.length_c   1.000
_cell.angle_alpha   90.00
_cell.angle_beta   90.00
_cell.angle_gamma   90.00
#
_symmetry.space_group_name_H-M   'P 1'
#
loop_
_entity.id
_entity.type
_entity.pdbx_description
1 polymer ?
#
loop_
_entity_poly.entity_id
_entity_poly.type
_entity_poly.pdbx_seq_one_letter_code
_entity_poly.pdbx_strand_id
1 'polypeptide(L)'
;MPFFLDSEHSSLSLPVLADPVLSQDVAELTREIAGSNPSRELYEPARRFAEGQIDLNRIRRARSDLLSSALTDSDDQSPSKSKANADLAGQLATKREGPQKFASILSRKARQLAALDRYEQRALSRRKLAMRALDAARRQVMRSS
;
A
#
# COMPACT_ATOMS: atom_id res chain seq x y z
N MET A 1 4.23 -18.87 29.27
CA MET A 1 4.59 -18.77 27.83
C MET A 1 4.32 -17.36 27.37
N PRO A 2 5.33 -16.55 27.13
CA PRO A 2 5.09 -15.25 26.55
C PRO A 2 4.73 -15.41 25.07
N PHE A 3 3.50 -15.11 24.76
CA PHE A 3 3.12 -14.92 23.36
C PHE A 3 3.74 -13.61 22.89
N PHE A 4 4.83 -13.70 22.15
CA PHE A 4 5.29 -12.60 21.34
C PHE A 4 4.27 -12.41 20.21
N LEU A 5 3.33 -11.53 20.44
CA LEU A 5 2.55 -10.93 19.39
C LEU A 5 3.51 -10.03 18.60
N ASP A 6 3.95 -10.53 17.46
CA ASP A 6 4.56 -9.70 16.43
C ASP A 6 3.56 -8.63 16.01
N SER A 7 3.61 -7.50 16.71
CA SER A 7 2.70 -6.36 16.50
C SER A 7 2.89 -5.64 15.18
N GLU A 8 3.88 -6.02 14.38
CA GLU A 8 4.25 -5.27 13.19
C GLU A 8 3.51 -5.69 11.91
N HIS A 9 2.81 -6.81 11.94
CA HIS A 9 2.08 -7.31 10.76
C HIS A 9 0.58 -7.03 10.78
N SER A 10 0.08 -6.46 11.86
CA SER A 10 -1.36 -6.25 12.08
C SER A 10 -1.96 -5.08 11.31
N SER A 11 -1.14 -4.16 10.82
CA SER A 11 -1.65 -2.92 10.19
C SER A 11 -2.36 -3.14 8.86
N LEU A 12 -2.04 -4.22 8.15
CA LEU A 12 -2.66 -4.55 6.85
C LEU A 12 -3.84 -5.52 6.97
N SER A 13 -3.97 -6.20 8.10
CA SER A 13 -5.02 -7.22 8.32
C SER A 13 -6.31 -6.66 8.89
N LEU A 14 -6.29 -5.45 9.44
CA LEU A 14 -7.49 -4.82 9.97
C LEU A 14 -8.34 -4.24 8.83
N PRO A 15 -9.64 -4.54 8.81
CA PRO A 15 -10.54 -3.88 7.88
C PRO A 15 -10.48 -2.36 8.09
N VAL A 16 -10.55 -1.61 6.99
CA VAL A 16 -10.48 -0.13 7.00
C VAL A 16 -11.44 0.50 8.03
N LEU A 17 -12.57 -0.15 8.24
CA LEU A 17 -13.60 0.30 9.19
C LEU A 17 -13.23 0.13 10.67
N ALA A 18 -12.20 -0.66 11.00
CA ALA A 18 -11.75 -0.84 12.37
C ALA A 18 -10.84 0.31 12.87
N ASP A 19 -10.31 1.11 11.95
CA ASP A 19 -9.50 2.28 12.26
C ASP A 19 -10.37 3.55 12.15
N PRO A 20 -10.56 4.32 13.24
CA PRO A 20 -11.41 5.50 13.23
C PRO A 20 -10.96 6.60 12.27
N VAL A 21 -9.64 6.76 12.04
CA VAL A 21 -9.11 7.74 11.10
C VAL A 21 -9.45 7.34 9.68
N LEU A 22 -9.24 6.08 9.33
CA LEU A 22 -9.55 5.56 8.00
C LEU A 22 -11.07 5.53 7.74
N SER A 23 -11.86 5.31 8.77
CA SER A 23 -13.33 5.39 8.69
C SER A 23 -13.80 6.80 8.34
N GLN A 24 -13.14 7.82 8.87
CA GLN A 24 -13.42 9.22 8.54
C GLN A 24 -13.03 9.53 7.08
N ASP A 25 -11.84 9.11 6.64
CA ASP A 25 -11.39 9.27 5.26
C ASP A 25 -12.34 8.59 4.27
N VAL A 26 -12.83 7.39 4.60
CA VAL A 26 -13.85 6.70 3.80
C VAL A 26 -15.13 7.50 3.73
N ALA A 27 -15.60 8.05 4.84
CA ALA A 27 -16.83 8.84 4.87
C ALA A 27 -16.72 10.13 4.06
N GLU A 28 -15.57 10.80 4.12
CA GLU A 28 -15.30 12.01 3.33
C GLU A 28 -15.27 11.70 1.84
N LEU A 29 -14.50 10.70 1.44
CA LEU A 29 -14.40 10.28 0.04
C LEU A 29 -15.75 9.77 -0.49
N THR A 30 -16.52 9.06 0.33
CA THR A 30 -17.86 8.61 -0.04
C THR A 30 -18.78 9.79 -0.34
N ARG A 31 -18.74 10.84 0.50
CA ARG A 31 -19.52 12.07 0.32
C ARG A 31 -19.12 12.82 -0.95
N GLU A 32 -17.82 12.87 -1.23
CA GLU A 32 -17.30 13.50 -2.45
C GLU A 32 -17.79 12.78 -3.71
N ILE A 33 -17.78 11.44 -3.71
CA ILE A 33 -18.18 10.61 -4.85
C ILE A 33 -19.70 10.59 -5.05
N ALA A 34 -20.45 10.47 -3.98
CA ALA A 34 -21.90 10.30 -4.01
C ALA A 34 -22.67 11.63 -4.02
N GLY A 35 -22.02 12.74 -3.66
CA GLY A 35 -22.64 14.04 -3.49
C GLY A 35 -23.19 14.30 -2.11
N SER A 36 -23.74 15.50 -1.91
CA SER A 36 -24.16 16.00 -0.57
C SER A 36 -25.41 15.32 -0.01
N ASN A 37 -26.27 14.77 -0.87
CA ASN A 37 -27.49 14.10 -0.43
C ASN A 37 -27.78 12.85 -1.31
N PRO A 38 -26.94 11.82 -1.19
CA PRO A 38 -27.03 10.66 -2.05
C PRO A 38 -28.22 9.78 -1.66
N SER A 39 -28.88 9.21 -2.68
CA SER A 39 -29.81 8.11 -2.45
C SER A 39 -29.05 6.92 -1.84
N ARG A 40 -29.74 6.08 -1.09
CA ARG A 40 -29.16 4.86 -0.50
C ARG A 40 -28.50 3.97 -1.56
N GLU A 41 -29.06 3.92 -2.74
CA GLU A 41 -28.58 3.13 -3.87
C GLU A 41 -27.23 3.63 -4.40
N LEU A 42 -26.97 4.93 -4.33
CA LEU A 42 -25.71 5.55 -4.71
C LEU A 42 -24.68 5.49 -3.58
N TYR A 43 -25.11 5.62 -2.34
CA TYR A 43 -24.22 5.71 -1.19
C TYR A 43 -23.43 4.41 -0.98
N GLU A 44 -24.08 3.26 -1.01
CA GLU A 44 -23.39 1.97 -0.76
C GLU A 44 -22.29 1.65 -1.79
N PRO A 45 -22.54 1.76 -3.11
CA PRO A 45 -21.45 1.58 -4.10
C PRO A 45 -20.34 2.62 -3.96
N ALA A 46 -20.67 3.87 -3.67
CA ALA A 46 -19.68 4.93 -3.46
C ALA A 46 -18.79 4.63 -2.24
N ARG A 47 -19.37 4.17 -1.15
CA ARG A 47 -18.64 3.76 0.05
C ARG A 47 -17.70 2.59 -0.23
N ARG A 48 -18.16 1.55 -0.90
CA ARG A 48 -17.31 0.40 -1.28
C ARG A 48 -16.17 0.80 -2.20
N PHE A 49 -16.41 1.75 -3.08
CA PHE A 49 -15.35 2.31 -3.92
C PHE A 49 -14.33 3.08 -3.08
N ALA A 50 -14.78 3.92 -2.16
CA ALA A 50 -13.93 4.68 -1.25
C ALA A 50 -13.07 3.77 -0.38
N GLU A 51 -13.65 2.72 0.21
CA GLU A 51 -12.93 1.69 0.96
C GLU A 51 -11.81 1.06 0.13
N GLY A 52 -12.12 0.63 -1.09
CA GLY A 52 -11.15 0.03 -2.01
C GLY A 52 -10.04 1.00 -2.41
N GLN A 53 -10.34 2.29 -2.55
CA GLN A 53 -9.36 3.32 -2.88
C GLN A 53 -8.40 3.58 -1.70
N ILE A 54 -8.93 3.64 -0.50
CA ILE A 54 -8.12 3.86 0.72
C ILE A 54 -7.24 2.64 0.99
N ASP A 55 -7.76 1.42 0.83
CA ASP A 55 -6.96 0.20 0.92
C ASP A 55 -5.79 0.21 -0.06
N LEU A 56 -6.02 0.59 -1.32
CA LEU A 56 -4.95 0.70 -2.32
C LEU A 56 -3.88 1.70 -1.91
N ASN A 57 -4.27 2.86 -1.40
CA ASN A 57 -3.33 3.88 -0.94
C ASN A 57 -2.48 3.37 0.23
N ARG A 58 -3.08 2.64 1.17
CA ARG A 58 -2.37 2.01 2.30
C ARG A 58 -1.35 0.99 1.83
N ILE A 59 -1.76 0.10 0.92
CA ILE A 59 -0.87 -0.94 0.38
C ILE A 59 0.31 -0.33 -0.35
N ARG A 60 0.08 0.70 -1.15
CA ARG A 60 1.14 1.41 -1.87
C ARG A 60 2.11 2.13 -0.94
N ARG A 61 1.61 2.77 0.12
CA ARG A 61 2.45 3.35 1.17
C ARG A 61 3.28 2.29 1.86
N ALA A 62 2.66 1.20 2.31
CA ALA A 62 3.37 0.08 2.95
C ALA A 62 4.46 -0.50 2.05
N ARG A 63 4.22 -0.61 0.74
CA ARG A 63 5.24 -1.02 -0.23
C ARG A 63 6.40 -0.02 -0.31
N SER A 64 6.09 1.26 -0.39
CA SER A 64 7.10 2.32 -0.43
C SER A 64 7.93 2.34 0.84
N ASP A 65 7.31 2.23 2.00
CA ASP A 65 7.97 2.21 3.30
C ASP A 65 8.87 0.97 3.45
N LEU A 66 8.39 -0.20 3.01
CA LEU A 66 9.15 -1.43 3.01
C LEU A 66 10.43 -1.32 2.17
N LEU A 67 10.32 -0.76 0.98
CA LEU A 67 11.46 -0.58 0.08
C LEU A 67 12.42 0.49 0.61
N SER A 68 11.90 1.59 1.14
CA SER A 68 12.71 2.66 1.73
C SER A 68 13.48 2.18 2.95
N SER A 69 12.84 1.45 3.86
CA SER A 69 13.50 0.84 5.02
C SER A 69 14.59 -0.15 4.60
N ALA A 70 14.31 -0.98 3.60
CA ALA A 70 15.26 -1.95 3.10
C ALA A 70 16.51 -1.29 2.50
N LEU A 71 16.35 -0.15 1.83
CA LEU A 71 17.48 0.62 1.29
C LEU A 71 18.30 1.29 2.39
N THR A 72 17.65 1.84 3.40
CA THR A 72 18.31 2.47 4.55
C THR A 72 19.11 1.47 5.38
N ASP A 73 18.53 0.30 5.67
CA ASP A 73 19.19 -0.78 6.40
C ASP A 73 20.46 -1.30 5.68
N SER A 74 20.52 -1.13 4.37
CA SER A 74 21.69 -1.53 3.58
C SER A 74 22.85 -0.56 3.68
N ASP A 75 22.59 0.70 3.91
CA ASP A 75 23.63 1.71 4.08
C ASP A 75 24.32 1.61 5.47
N ASP A 76 23.59 1.20 6.50
CA ASP A 76 24.12 1.02 7.85
C ASP A 76 25.05 -0.21 7.99
N GLN A 77 24.96 -1.18 7.10
CA GLN A 77 25.86 -2.34 7.09
C GLN A 77 27.14 -2.14 6.30
N SER A 78 27.40 -0.95 5.80
CA SER A 78 28.70 -0.61 5.28
C SER A 78 29.68 -0.48 6.46
N PRO A 79 30.68 -1.34 6.60
CA PRO A 79 31.68 -1.16 7.64
C PRO A 79 32.49 0.08 7.30
N SER A 80 32.08 1.20 7.82
CA SER A 80 32.84 2.43 7.78
C SER A 80 34.02 2.33 8.76
N LYS A 81 34.96 1.47 8.49
CA LYS A 81 36.32 1.50 9.06
C LYS A 81 37.28 0.71 8.19
N SER A 82 37.52 1.17 7.02
CA SER A 82 38.77 0.89 6.37
C SER A 82 39.40 2.23 5.98
N LYS A 83 40.30 2.67 6.86
CA LYS A 83 41.21 3.75 6.54
C LYS A 83 41.91 3.45 5.22
N ALA A 84 41.77 4.41 4.32
CA ALA A 84 42.77 4.80 3.34
C ALA A 84 43.54 3.67 2.64
N ASN A 85 43.15 3.37 1.51
CA ASN A 85 43.90 3.42 0.26
C ASN A 85 42.84 3.22 -0.80
N ALA A 86 42.29 4.33 -1.27
CA ALA A 86 41.38 4.37 -2.36
C ALA A 86 42.13 3.98 -3.63
N ASP A 87 42.27 2.70 -3.87
CA ASP A 87 42.56 2.19 -5.17
C ASP A 87 41.40 2.54 -6.10
N LEU A 88 41.67 3.17 -7.20
CA LEU A 88 40.71 3.48 -8.28
C LEU A 88 39.90 2.25 -8.72
N ALA A 89 40.42 1.04 -8.52
CA ALA A 89 39.72 -0.22 -8.70
C ALA A 89 38.56 -0.41 -7.72
N GLY A 90 38.65 0.10 -6.49
CA GLY A 90 37.56 0.06 -5.51
C GLY A 90 36.37 0.94 -5.89
N GLN A 91 36.60 2.08 -6.53
CA GLN A 91 35.53 2.97 -6.98
C GLN A 91 34.74 2.40 -8.17
N LEU A 92 35.37 1.59 -9.00
CA LEU A 92 34.69 0.87 -10.10
C LEU A 92 33.90 -0.35 -9.59
N ALA A 93 34.37 -0.98 -8.51
CA ALA A 93 33.65 -2.09 -7.84
C ALA A 93 32.40 -1.60 -7.12
N THR A 94 32.43 -0.43 -6.47
CA THR A 94 31.26 0.16 -5.80
C THR A 94 30.13 0.51 -6.76
N LYS A 95 30.45 0.85 -8.00
CA LYS A 95 29.46 1.14 -9.03
C LYS A 95 28.71 -0.13 -9.52
N ARG A 96 29.30 -1.32 -9.35
CA ARG A 96 28.71 -2.62 -9.66
C ARG A 96 27.90 -3.21 -8.50
N GLU A 97 28.09 -2.74 -7.28
CA GLU A 97 27.38 -3.27 -6.10
C GLU A 97 25.93 -2.83 -5.99
N GLY A 98 25.54 -1.70 -6.59
CA GLY A 98 24.20 -1.15 -6.52
C GLY A 98 23.10 -2.13 -6.99
N PRO A 99 23.18 -2.73 -8.20
CA PRO A 99 22.18 -3.68 -8.68
C PRO A 99 22.16 -4.98 -7.88
N GLN A 100 23.31 -5.48 -7.39
CA GLN A 100 23.41 -6.69 -6.59
C GLN A 100 22.84 -6.48 -5.17
N LYS A 101 23.13 -5.34 -4.56
CA LYS A 101 22.53 -4.95 -3.27
C LYS A 101 21.01 -4.86 -3.38
N PHE A 102 20.52 -4.20 -4.42
CA PHE A 102 19.10 -4.08 -4.67
C PHE A 102 18.43 -5.45 -4.89
N ALA A 103 19.03 -6.33 -5.67
CA ALA A 103 18.55 -7.69 -5.86
C ALA A 103 18.52 -8.50 -4.56
N SER A 104 19.54 -8.37 -3.71
CA SER A 104 19.60 -9.02 -2.40
C SER A 104 18.49 -8.51 -1.47
N ILE A 105 18.24 -7.20 -1.45
CA ILE A 105 17.17 -6.58 -0.67
C ILE A 105 15.80 -7.08 -1.15
N LEU A 106 15.57 -7.10 -2.45
CA LEU A 106 14.34 -7.61 -3.04
C LEU A 106 14.11 -9.08 -2.68
N SER A 107 15.16 -9.91 -2.68
CA SER A 107 15.08 -11.32 -2.29
C SER A 107 14.69 -11.48 -0.83
N ARG A 108 15.25 -10.69 0.08
CA ARG A 108 14.92 -10.71 1.51
C ARG A 108 13.48 -10.28 1.77
N LYS A 109 13.00 -9.30 1.02
CA LYS A 109 11.64 -8.73 1.16
C LYS A 109 10.62 -9.37 0.21
N ALA A 110 11.03 -10.33 -0.60
CA ALA A 110 10.19 -10.94 -1.63
C ALA A 110 8.87 -11.50 -1.09
N ARG A 111 8.90 -12.14 0.07
CA ARG A 111 7.70 -12.69 0.72
C ARG A 111 6.71 -11.59 1.13
N GLN A 112 7.22 -10.50 1.70
CA GLN A 112 6.40 -9.35 2.10
C GLN A 112 5.84 -8.61 0.88
N LEU A 113 6.67 -8.42 -0.16
CA LEU A 113 6.24 -7.81 -1.42
C LEU A 113 5.17 -8.65 -2.12
N ALA A 114 5.33 -9.97 -2.16
CA ALA A 114 4.33 -10.88 -2.71
C ALA A 114 3.00 -10.85 -1.93
N ALA A 115 3.05 -10.67 -0.61
CA ALA A 115 1.85 -10.47 0.20
C ALA A 115 1.14 -9.15 -0.15
N LEU A 116 1.90 -8.07 -0.29
CA LEU A 116 1.37 -6.76 -0.69
C LEU A 116 0.75 -6.81 -2.11
N ASP A 117 1.36 -7.53 -3.04
CA ASP A 117 0.80 -7.74 -4.37
C ASP A 117 -0.57 -8.44 -4.33
N ARG A 118 -0.70 -9.48 -3.52
CA ARG A 118 -1.99 -10.16 -3.33
C ARG A 118 -3.06 -9.23 -2.74
N TYR A 119 -2.67 -8.40 -1.76
CA TYR A 119 -3.59 -7.41 -1.18
C TYR A 119 -3.98 -6.35 -2.19
N GLU A 120 -3.04 -5.86 -2.98
CA GLU A 120 -3.30 -4.88 -4.04
C GLU A 120 -4.27 -5.43 -5.09
N GLN A 121 -4.06 -6.66 -5.56
CA GLN A 121 -4.96 -7.32 -6.50
C GLN A 121 -6.39 -7.46 -5.95
N ARG A 122 -6.53 -7.81 -4.68
CA ARG A 122 -7.85 -7.89 -4.02
C ARG A 122 -8.51 -6.53 -3.92
N ALA A 123 -7.76 -5.50 -3.53
CA ALA A 123 -8.28 -4.13 -3.41
C ALA A 123 -8.69 -3.56 -4.78
N LEU A 124 -7.90 -3.80 -5.83
CA LEU A 124 -8.23 -3.44 -7.21
C LEU A 124 -9.50 -4.13 -7.70
N SER A 125 -9.65 -5.42 -7.42
CA SER A 125 -10.84 -6.18 -7.81
C SER A 125 -12.09 -5.64 -7.12
N ARG A 126 -12.02 -5.40 -5.81
CA ARG A 126 -13.14 -4.80 -5.04
C ARG A 126 -13.49 -3.40 -5.55
N ARG A 127 -12.48 -2.55 -5.80
CA ARG A 127 -12.70 -1.21 -6.35
C ARG A 127 -13.35 -1.25 -7.73
N LYS A 128 -12.89 -2.13 -8.61
CA LYS A 128 -13.45 -2.31 -9.96
C LYS A 128 -14.92 -2.76 -9.90
N LEU A 129 -15.23 -3.67 -9.01
CA LEU A 129 -16.62 -4.13 -8.81
C LEU A 129 -17.50 -3.00 -8.28
N ALA A 130 -17.03 -2.26 -7.30
CA ALA A 130 -17.73 -1.11 -6.72
C ALA A 130 -17.96 0.00 -7.76
N MET A 131 -16.99 0.26 -8.63
CA MET A 131 -17.11 1.24 -9.71
C MET A 131 -18.21 0.85 -10.69
N ARG A 132 -18.29 -0.41 -11.09
CA ARG A 132 -19.35 -0.90 -11.97
C ARG A 132 -20.74 -0.76 -11.32
N ALA A 133 -20.83 -1.06 -10.02
CA ALA A 133 -22.08 -0.90 -9.27
C ALA A 133 -22.48 0.57 -9.15
N LEU A 134 -21.52 1.46 -8.92
CA LEU A 134 -21.74 2.92 -8.87
C LEU A 134 -22.24 3.47 -10.21
N ASP A 135 -21.63 3.05 -11.31
CA ASP A 135 -22.04 3.47 -12.65
C ASP A 135 -23.45 2.95 -13.00
N ALA A 136 -23.78 1.74 -12.57
CA ALA A 136 -25.14 1.19 -12.74
C ALA A 136 -26.17 1.98 -11.93
N ALA A 137 -25.85 2.30 -10.67
CA ALA A 137 -26.72 3.11 -9.80
C ALA A 137 -26.93 4.53 -10.35
N ARG A 138 -25.89 5.16 -10.85
CA ARG A 138 -25.99 6.49 -11.48
C ARG A 138 -26.91 6.48 -12.69
N ARG A 139 -26.79 5.47 -13.54
CA ARG A 139 -27.68 5.33 -14.71
C ARG A 139 -29.13 5.12 -14.31
N GLN A 140 -29.35 4.40 -13.22
CA GLN A 140 -30.70 4.14 -12.71
C GLN A 140 -31.35 5.41 -12.16
N VAL A 141 -30.62 6.22 -11.40
CA VAL A 141 -31.07 7.51 -10.89
C VAL A 141 -31.41 8.46 -12.03
N MET A 142 -30.59 8.51 -13.08
CA MET A 142 -30.84 9.35 -14.26
C MET A 142 -32.08 8.95 -15.06
N ARG A 143 -32.47 7.67 -15.03
CA ARG A 143 -33.68 7.19 -15.69
C ARG A 143 -34.94 7.46 -14.88
N SER A 144 -34.82 7.64 -13.58
CA SER A 144 -35.94 7.87 -12.65
C SER A 144 -36.23 9.35 -12.42
N SER A 145 -35.39 10.22 -12.95
CA SER A 145 -35.55 11.70 -12.91
C SER A 145 -36.16 12.20 -14.22
#